data_64793e496379deb236faef1605e34ed2
#
_entry.id   64793e496379deb236faef1605e34ed2
#
_cell.length_a   1.000
_cell.length_b   1.000
_cell.length_c   1.000
_cell.angle_alpha   90.00
_cell.angle_beta   90.00
_cell.angle_gamma   90.00
#
_symmetry.space_group_name_H-M   'P 1'
#
loop_
_entity.id
_entity.type
_entity.pdbx_description
1 polymer ?
#
loop_
_entity_poly.entity_id
_entity_poly.type
_entity_poly.pdbx_seq_one_letter_code
_entity_poly.pdbx_strand_id
1 'polypeptide(L)'
;MHIRYSTDDYEKLDGQHNIMVLVGNGFDIAVLNKFGDKKMNGKSTKYSDFFEYVTYFRLCDDNNLIYKKMKEDHEQDKENWCDFESSVDELLGEMINDGRQGEIPKLETDLDAIQNSFSRFLNDIVTTDVVLKLNDKSKANKWADTSLSKFMGDINPKDDMMFVKNTYHYNLYYFLFINFNYTELLDNYIYLDKSQFEPHRYKNADRNFTFFPNPDGKLTEFNEDTSWSSYIMTNIIHPHGRQNIPRSMIFGTELNEYDKSHVEKRLIKSYWAQDDLKYRKYFEDTELFIIYGMSMSKTDSWWMNNVCSCLEKGKSELIIYNFETKLPEESVKDNFLKACTNKGNINIEEIKEKIFVVQLHNNDNYFLGLRE
;
A
#
# COMPACT_ATOMS: atom_id res chain seq x y z
N MET A 1 14.75 -11.28 1.21
CA MET A 1 14.38 -12.62 1.72
C MET A 1 13.56 -12.41 2.98
N HIS A 2 12.37 -12.95 3.02
CA HIS A 2 11.54 -13.01 4.22
C HIS A 2 12.23 -13.83 5.32
N ILE A 3 11.85 -13.59 6.59
CA ILE A 3 12.30 -14.44 7.68
C ILE A 3 11.77 -15.85 7.42
N ARG A 4 12.62 -16.85 7.50
CA ARG A 4 12.24 -18.25 7.38
C ARG A 4 12.10 -18.87 8.76
N TYR A 5 10.98 -19.52 8.97
CA TYR A 5 10.64 -20.24 10.19
C TYR A 5 10.81 -21.75 9.94
N SER A 6 11.00 -22.48 11.01
CA SER A 6 11.29 -23.92 10.99
C SER A 6 10.45 -24.67 12.03
N THR A 7 10.60 -25.99 12.05
CA THR A 7 10.01 -26.85 13.09
C THR A 7 10.56 -26.59 14.50
N ASP A 8 11.70 -25.89 14.62
CA ASP A 8 12.17 -25.39 15.92
C ASP A 8 11.31 -24.24 16.44
N ASP A 9 10.71 -23.46 15.54
CA ASP A 9 9.80 -22.38 15.89
C ASP A 9 8.38 -22.88 16.08
N TYR A 10 7.90 -23.76 15.20
CA TYR A 10 6.56 -24.33 15.21
C TYR A 10 6.61 -25.82 14.89
N GLU A 11 6.29 -26.66 15.88
CA GLU A 11 6.51 -28.12 15.85
C GLU A 11 5.92 -28.83 14.62
N LYS A 12 4.76 -28.37 14.11
CA LYS A 12 4.08 -28.97 12.95
C LYS A 12 4.19 -28.14 11.68
N LEU A 13 5.13 -27.20 11.63
CA LEU A 13 5.29 -26.37 10.46
C LEU A 13 5.61 -27.21 9.22
N ASP A 14 4.71 -27.18 8.24
CA ASP A 14 4.84 -27.91 6.99
C ASP A 14 5.36 -27.04 5.84
N GLY A 15 4.94 -25.79 5.78
CA GLY A 15 5.35 -24.83 4.74
C GLY A 15 5.18 -23.39 5.17
N GLN A 16 5.78 -22.47 4.42
CA GLN A 16 5.65 -21.03 4.65
C GLN A 16 5.27 -20.33 3.35
N HIS A 17 4.16 -19.57 3.41
CA HIS A 17 3.68 -18.70 2.34
C HIS A 17 4.01 -17.25 2.67
N ASN A 18 4.66 -16.58 1.73
CA ASN A 18 5.00 -15.16 1.86
C ASN A 18 4.03 -14.31 1.05
N ILE A 19 3.31 -13.45 1.73
CA ILE A 19 2.30 -12.55 1.18
C ILE A 19 2.78 -11.12 1.37
N MET A 20 2.87 -10.35 0.28
CA MET A 20 3.23 -8.94 0.34
C MET A 20 2.00 -8.09 0.04
N VAL A 21 1.64 -7.21 0.99
CA VAL A 21 0.47 -6.33 0.87
C VAL A 21 0.94 -4.89 0.71
N LEU A 22 0.73 -4.31 -0.47
CA LEU A 22 1.07 -2.92 -0.79
C LEU A 22 -0.16 -2.05 -0.49
N VAL A 23 -0.05 -1.15 0.48
CA VAL A 23 -1.17 -0.34 0.96
C VAL A 23 -0.91 1.13 0.71
N GLY A 24 -1.79 1.75 -0.08
CA GLY A 24 -1.73 3.17 -0.40
C GLY A 24 -2.77 4.01 0.35
N ASN A 25 -2.87 5.28 -0.05
CA ASN A 25 -3.63 6.32 0.63
C ASN A 25 -5.14 6.07 0.72
N GLY A 26 -5.68 5.20 -0.12
CA GLY A 26 -7.10 4.80 -0.06
C GLY A 26 -7.50 4.20 1.29
N PHE A 27 -6.57 3.53 2.00
CA PHE A 27 -6.83 3.03 3.34
C PHE A 27 -7.03 4.18 4.35
N ASP A 28 -6.11 5.13 4.38
CA ASP A 28 -6.18 6.29 5.27
C ASP A 28 -7.43 7.14 5.01
N ILE A 29 -7.75 7.36 3.73
CA ILE A 29 -8.98 8.05 3.32
C ILE A 29 -10.21 7.34 3.87
N ALA A 30 -10.29 6.02 3.78
CA ALA A 30 -11.40 5.24 4.30
C ALA A 30 -11.51 5.35 5.83
N VAL A 31 -10.38 5.29 6.55
CA VAL A 31 -10.34 5.48 8.02
C VAL A 31 -10.85 6.86 8.40
N LEU A 32 -10.33 7.91 7.75
CA LEU A 32 -10.71 9.31 8.08
C LEU A 32 -12.14 9.62 7.70
N ASN A 33 -12.66 9.09 6.62
CA ASN A 33 -14.09 9.20 6.28
C ASN A 33 -14.98 8.57 7.35
N LYS A 34 -14.53 7.48 7.98
CA LYS A 34 -15.32 6.76 9.00
C LYS A 34 -15.16 7.34 10.41
N PHE A 35 -13.96 7.75 10.78
CA PHE A 35 -13.59 8.13 12.17
C PHE A 35 -13.10 9.56 12.31
N GLY A 36 -12.87 10.28 11.21
CA GLY A 36 -12.35 11.65 11.22
C GLY A 36 -13.26 12.65 11.93
N ASP A 37 -12.70 13.74 12.40
CA ASP A 37 -13.45 14.79 13.07
C ASP A 37 -14.30 15.58 12.06
N LYS A 38 -15.61 15.61 12.28
CA LYS A 38 -16.54 16.41 11.47
C LYS A 38 -16.22 17.92 11.49
N LYS A 39 -15.51 18.40 12.53
CA LYS A 39 -15.05 19.79 12.63
C LYS A 39 -14.00 20.15 11.59
N MET A 40 -13.27 19.17 11.08
CA MET A 40 -12.30 19.33 9.99
C MET A 40 -12.96 19.24 8.61
N ASN A 41 -14.30 19.41 8.52
CA ASN A 41 -15.08 19.37 7.28
C ASN A 41 -14.89 18.08 6.44
N GLY A 42 -14.64 16.95 7.11
CA GLY A 42 -14.43 15.68 6.42
C GLY A 42 -13.13 15.59 5.64
N LYS A 43 -12.12 16.40 5.97
CA LYS A 43 -10.78 16.33 5.35
C LYS A 43 -10.15 14.96 5.60
N SER A 44 -9.48 14.48 4.56
CA SER A 44 -8.76 13.22 4.55
C SER A 44 -7.29 13.44 4.13
N THR A 45 -6.52 12.37 3.95
CA THR A 45 -5.12 12.45 3.49
C THR A 45 -4.98 12.73 1.99
N LYS A 46 -6.03 13.15 1.31
CA LYS A 46 -5.96 13.54 -0.11
C LYS A 46 -5.08 14.77 -0.29
N TYR A 47 -4.33 14.82 -1.37
CA TYR A 47 -3.51 15.98 -1.70
C TYR A 47 -4.36 17.23 -2.00
N SER A 48 -5.60 17.09 -2.48
CA SER A 48 -6.54 18.21 -2.60
C SER A 48 -6.89 18.84 -1.25
N ASP A 49 -7.14 18.00 -0.21
CA ASP A 49 -7.41 18.47 1.15
C ASP A 49 -6.17 19.15 1.76
N PHE A 50 -5.00 18.63 1.44
CA PHE A 50 -3.72 19.25 1.83
C PHE A 50 -3.53 20.62 1.16
N PHE A 51 -3.77 20.73 -0.13
CA PHE A 51 -3.66 22.01 -0.85
C PHE A 51 -4.57 23.07 -0.26
N GLU A 52 -5.86 22.74 0.02
CA GLU A 52 -6.77 23.63 0.71
C GLU A 52 -6.27 24.04 2.10
N TYR A 53 -5.72 23.10 2.86
CA TYR A 53 -5.15 23.35 4.17
C TYR A 53 -3.98 24.34 4.10
N VAL A 54 -3.02 24.10 3.21
CA VAL A 54 -1.86 24.97 3.00
C VAL A 54 -2.28 26.38 2.58
N THR A 55 -3.27 26.47 1.68
CA THR A 55 -3.82 27.74 1.20
C THR A 55 -4.52 28.51 2.31
N TYR A 56 -5.37 27.83 3.08
CA TYR A 56 -6.13 28.45 4.19
C TYR A 56 -5.21 28.99 5.30
N PHE A 57 -4.23 28.21 5.71
CA PHE A 57 -3.29 28.58 6.77
C PHE A 57 -2.07 29.37 6.29
N ARG A 58 -1.95 29.61 4.98
CA ARG A 58 -0.80 30.31 4.35
C ARG A 58 0.56 29.71 4.75
N LEU A 59 0.67 28.40 4.66
CA LEU A 59 1.86 27.66 5.13
C LEU A 59 3.00 27.57 4.10
N CYS A 60 2.71 27.88 2.83
CA CYS A 60 3.72 27.94 1.78
C CYS A 60 3.87 29.38 1.27
N ASP A 61 5.11 29.73 0.92
CA ASP A 61 5.44 30.99 0.23
C ASP A 61 4.88 30.92 -1.21
N ASP A 62 4.35 32.04 -1.71
CA ASP A 62 3.88 32.16 -3.11
C ASP A 62 5.01 31.98 -4.13
N ASN A 63 6.28 32.12 -3.71
CA ASN A 63 7.47 31.84 -4.53
C ASN A 63 7.93 30.38 -4.49
N ASN A 64 7.27 29.50 -3.73
CA ASN A 64 7.55 28.08 -3.75
C ASN A 64 7.12 27.51 -5.10
N LEU A 65 8.06 26.93 -5.84
CA LEU A 65 7.85 26.47 -7.22
C LEU A 65 6.77 25.40 -7.31
N ILE A 66 6.75 24.47 -6.36
CA ILE A 66 5.79 23.36 -6.32
C ILE A 66 4.39 23.91 -6.05
N TYR A 67 4.23 24.74 -5.02
CA TYR A 67 2.95 25.34 -4.67
C TYR A 67 2.40 26.24 -5.78
N LYS A 68 3.28 27.00 -6.44
CA LYS A 68 2.93 27.80 -7.61
C LYS A 68 2.44 26.93 -8.77
N LYS A 69 3.15 25.86 -9.09
CA LYS A 69 2.75 24.89 -10.11
C LYS A 69 1.38 24.27 -9.83
N MET A 70 1.15 23.83 -8.58
CA MET A 70 -0.17 23.30 -8.15
C MET A 70 -1.30 24.32 -8.33
N LYS A 71 -1.05 25.61 -8.03
CA LYS A 71 -2.04 26.69 -8.27
C LYS A 71 -2.34 26.85 -9.76
N GLU A 72 -1.31 26.92 -10.60
CA GLU A 72 -1.43 27.06 -12.04
C GLU A 72 -2.20 25.88 -12.66
N ASP A 73 -1.89 24.65 -12.23
CA ASP A 73 -2.55 23.45 -12.71
C ASP A 73 -4.02 23.36 -12.25
N HIS A 74 -4.31 23.82 -11.02
CA HIS A 74 -5.68 23.95 -10.50
C HIS A 74 -6.49 24.98 -11.32
N GLU A 75 -5.93 26.16 -11.62
CA GLU A 75 -6.58 27.18 -12.43
C GLU A 75 -6.84 26.73 -13.88
N GLN A 76 -6.04 25.80 -14.39
CA GLN A 76 -6.18 25.19 -15.71
C GLN A 76 -7.07 23.94 -15.72
N ASP A 77 -7.63 23.57 -14.57
CA ASP A 77 -8.48 22.35 -14.39
C ASP A 77 -7.79 21.08 -14.91
N LYS A 78 -6.47 20.98 -14.69
CA LYS A 78 -5.69 19.80 -15.09
C LYS A 78 -6.07 18.58 -14.23
N GLU A 79 -6.06 17.42 -14.85
CA GLU A 79 -6.15 16.15 -14.14
C GLU A 79 -4.96 16.00 -13.17
N ASN A 80 -5.22 15.54 -11.93
CA ASN A 80 -4.23 15.36 -10.86
C ASN A 80 -3.48 16.65 -10.41
N TRP A 81 -4.04 17.82 -10.63
CA TRP A 81 -3.46 19.13 -10.26
C TRP A 81 -2.98 19.23 -8.81
N CYS A 82 -3.57 18.46 -7.90
CA CYS A 82 -3.23 18.48 -6.48
C CYS A 82 -2.06 17.54 -6.10
N ASP A 83 -1.60 16.69 -7.02
CA ASP A 83 -0.48 15.79 -6.77
C ASP A 83 0.85 16.54 -6.87
N PHE A 84 1.35 16.98 -5.72
CA PHE A 84 2.60 17.75 -5.66
C PHE A 84 3.83 16.91 -6.06
N GLU A 85 3.79 15.58 -5.96
CA GLU A 85 4.88 14.73 -6.44
C GLU A 85 4.93 14.71 -7.98
N SER A 86 3.78 14.68 -8.63
CA SER A 86 3.69 14.87 -10.09
C SER A 86 4.17 16.27 -10.49
N SER A 87 3.86 17.32 -9.69
CA SER A 87 4.37 18.66 -9.95
C SER A 87 5.91 18.75 -9.85
N VAL A 88 6.51 17.99 -8.91
CA VAL A 88 7.98 17.87 -8.82
C VAL A 88 8.56 17.20 -10.05
N ASP A 89 7.93 16.12 -10.52
CA ASP A 89 8.36 15.39 -11.73
C ASP A 89 8.35 16.28 -12.96
N GLU A 90 7.25 17.03 -13.19
CA GLU A 90 7.12 17.96 -14.28
C GLU A 90 8.18 19.09 -14.22
N LEU A 91 8.31 19.75 -13.04
CA LEU A 91 9.28 20.84 -12.86
C LEU A 91 10.72 20.36 -13.07
N LEU A 92 11.07 19.19 -12.55
CA LEU A 92 12.40 18.61 -12.74
C LEU A 92 12.66 18.31 -14.22
N GLY A 93 11.67 17.72 -14.92
CA GLY A 93 11.75 17.46 -16.35
C GLY A 93 11.95 18.74 -17.18
N GLU A 94 11.19 19.80 -16.89
CA GLU A 94 11.36 21.11 -17.52
C GLU A 94 12.75 21.71 -17.27
N MET A 95 13.24 21.67 -16.01
CA MET A 95 14.57 22.20 -15.67
C MET A 95 15.70 21.47 -16.39
N ILE A 96 15.59 20.16 -16.58
CA ILE A 96 16.57 19.36 -17.30
C ILE A 96 16.53 19.70 -18.79
N ASN A 97 15.35 19.71 -19.41
CA ASN A 97 15.15 19.97 -20.84
C ASN A 97 15.60 21.39 -21.24
N ASP A 98 15.38 22.36 -20.36
CA ASP A 98 15.72 23.77 -20.61
C ASP A 98 17.19 24.13 -20.20
N GLY A 99 17.95 23.15 -19.69
CA GLY A 99 19.32 23.40 -19.23
C GLY A 99 19.39 24.22 -17.93
N ARG A 100 18.32 24.21 -17.12
CA ARG A 100 18.20 24.96 -15.85
C ARG A 100 18.53 24.12 -14.60
N GLN A 101 19.43 23.13 -14.71
CA GLN A 101 19.80 22.24 -13.60
C GLN A 101 20.32 23.00 -12.38
N GLY A 102 20.82 24.25 -12.55
CA GLY A 102 21.22 25.13 -11.44
C GLY A 102 20.06 25.51 -10.50
N GLU A 103 18.81 25.33 -10.90
CA GLU A 103 17.62 25.62 -10.11
C GLU A 103 17.13 24.41 -9.26
N ILE A 104 17.64 23.21 -9.51
CA ILE A 104 17.25 21.99 -8.78
C ILE A 104 17.43 22.13 -7.24
N PRO A 105 18.49 22.76 -6.71
CA PRO A 105 18.61 22.99 -5.25
C PRO A 105 17.47 23.86 -4.68
N LYS A 106 16.90 24.78 -5.47
CA LYS A 106 15.72 25.55 -5.10
C LYS A 106 14.49 24.65 -5.02
N LEU A 107 14.27 23.80 -6.03
CA LEU A 107 13.18 22.83 -6.03
C LEU A 107 13.24 21.88 -4.83
N GLU A 108 14.45 21.43 -4.45
CA GLU A 108 14.65 20.62 -3.26
C GLU A 108 14.26 21.36 -1.97
N THR A 109 14.69 22.61 -1.83
CA THR A 109 14.33 23.46 -0.66
C THR A 109 12.83 23.68 -0.60
N ASP A 110 12.18 23.88 -1.74
CA ASP A 110 10.75 24.09 -1.85
C ASP A 110 9.97 22.80 -1.49
N LEU A 111 10.51 21.63 -1.86
CA LEU A 111 9.96 20.33 -1.47
C LEU A 111 10.05 20.11 0.04
N ASP A 112 11.17 20.47 0.68
CA ASP A 112 11.32 20.41 2.13
C ASP A 112 10.26 21.27 2.85
N ALA A 113 9.94 22.45 2.32
CA ALA A 113 8.89 23.31 2.87
C ALA A 113 7.48 22.67 2.74
N ILE A 114 7.19 22.04 1.59
CA ILE A 114 5.96 21.26 1.37
C ILE A 114 5.89 20.08 2.35
N GLN A 115 6.98 19.33 2.50
CA GLN A 115 7.08 18.21 3.44
C GLN A 115 6.76 18.61 4.88
N ASN A 116 7.31 19.72 5.36
CA ASN A 116 7.02 20.23 6.68
C ASN A 116 5.55 20.62 6.86
N SER A 117 4.97 21.25 5.85
CA SER A 117 3.55 21.63 5.83
C SER A 117 2.64 20.41 5.79
N PHE A 118 3.03 19.36 5.05
CA PHE A 118 2.30 18.10 4.97
C PHE A 118 2.35 17.32 6.29
N SER A 119 3.51 17.27 6.94
CA SER A 119 3.61 16.67 8.28
C SER A 119 2.68 17.36 9.28
N ARG A 120 2.59 18.69 9.25
CA ARG A 120 1.67 19.44 10.11
C ARG A 120 0.20 19.11 9.78
N PHE A 121 -0.15 19.08 8.50
CA PHE A 121 -1.48 18.70 8.05
C PHE A 121 -1.88 17.31 8.55
N LEU A 122 -1.02 16.31 8.40
CA LEU A 122 -1.29 14.96 8.88
C LEU A 122 -1.51 14.92 10.40
N ASN A 123 -0.71 15.65 11.18
CA ASN A 123 -0.88 15.71 12.63
C ASN A 123 -2.21 16.34 13.04
N ASP A 124 -2.73 17.28 12.24
CA ASP A 124 -4.00 17.96 12.54
C ASP A 124 -5.23 17.10 12.17
N ILE A 125 -5.12 16.20 11.17
CA ILE A 125 -6.24 15.34 10.74
C ILE A 125 -6.21 13.94 11.35
N VAL A 126 -5.02 13.36 11.60
CA VAL A 126 -4.86 12.06 12.25
C VAL A 126 -4.67 12.26 13.75
N THR A 127 -5.75 12.61 14.40
CA THR A 127 -5.77 12.90 15.83
C THR A 127 -5.76 11.63 16.68
N THR A 128 -5.37 11.75 17.94
CA THR A 128 -5.48 10.66 18.93
C THR A 128 -6.89 10.08 19.01
N ASP A 129 -7.93 10.92 18.87
CA ASP A 129 -9.32 10.48 18.89
C ASP A 129 -9.65 9.57 17.70
N VAL A 130 -9.16 9.86 16.50
CA VAL A 130 -9.28 9.00 15.31
C VAL A 130 -8.62 7.63 15.57
N VAL A 131 -7.39 7.65 16.08
CA VAL A 131 -6.63 6.42 16.38
C VAL A 131 -7.33 5.57 17.43
N LEU A 132 -7.85 6.18 18.50
CA LEU A 132 -8.58 5.45 19.55
C LEU A 132 -9.90 4.85 19.02
N LYS A 133 -10.67 5.59 18.21
CA LYS A 133 -11.90 5.07 17.59
C LYS A 133 -11.62 3.89 16.66
N LEU A 134 -10.56 3.99 15.85
CA LEU A 134 -10.11 2.89 15.00
C LEU A 134 -9.72 1.66 15.83
N ASN A 135 -8.90 1.86 16.89
CA ASN A 135 -8.47 0.80 17.80
C ASN A 135 -9.66 0.08 18.44
N ASP A 136 -10.61 0.84 19.01
CA ASP A 136 -11.76 0.26 19.70
C ASP A 136 -12.64 -0.57 18.76
N LYS A 137 -12.84 -0.10 17.52
CA LYS A 137 -13.60 -0.84 16.50
C LYS A 137 -12.83 -2.05 15.98
N SER A 138 -11.52 -1.92 15.72
CA SER A 138 -10.67 -3.02 15.29
C SER A 138 -10.68 -4.16 16.30
N LYS A 139 -10.58 -3.81 17.58
CA LYS A 139 -10.64 -4.78 18.68
C LYS A 139 -12.02 -5.43 18.82
N ALA A 140 -13.09 -4.63 18.87
CA ALA A 140 -14.45 -5.11 19.07
C ALA A 140 -14.89 -6.07 17.94
N ASN A 141 -14.46 -5.83 16.71
CA ASN A 141 -14.85 -6.59 15.54
C ASN A 141 -13.77 -7.60 15.08
N LYS A 142 -12.65 -7.70 15.79
CA LYS A 142 -11.51 -8.57 15.44
C LYS A 142 -11.07 -8.37 13.97
N TRP A 143 -10.92 -7.12 13.56
CA TRP A 143 -10.68 -6.83 12.14
C TRP A 143 -9.37 -7.38 11.62
N ALA A 144 -8.28 -7.31 12.40
CA ALA A 144 -7.00 -7.87 11.99
C ALA A 144 -7.07 -9.38 11.77
N ASP A 145 -7.54 -10.14 12.76
CA ASP A 145 -7.69 -11.59 12.68
C ASP A 145 -8.57 -11.99 11.49
N THR A 146 -9.75 -11.35 11.37
CA THR A 146 -10.68 -11.70 10.30
C THR A 146 -10.15 -11.32 8.91
N SER A 147 -9.45 -10.19 8.78
CA SER A 147 -8.89 -9.79 7.48
C SER A 147 -7.80 -10.76 7.03
N LEU A 148 -6.90 -11.12 7.92
CA LEU A 148 -5.80 -12.02 7.59
C LEU A 148 -6.25 -13.45 7.37
N SER A 149 -7.27 -13.91 8.12
CA SER A 149 -7.76 -15.28 8.02
C SER A 149 -8.70 -15.53 6.84
N LYS A 150 -9.44 -14.50 6.39
CA LYS A 150 -10.58 -14.69 5.47
C LYS A 150 -10.53 -13.87 4.18
N PHE A 151 -9.45 -13.13 3.90
CA PHE A 151 -9.36 -12.28 2.69
C PHE A 151 -9.59 -13.06 1.38
N MET A 152 -9.32 -14.35 1.36
CA MET A 152 -9.62 -15.19 0.20
C MET A 152 -11.12 -15.25 -0.12
N GLY A 153 -11.98 -15.02 0.87
CA GLY A 153 -13.44 -14.91 0.67
C GLY A 153 -13.89 -13.65 -0.08
N ASP A 154 -12.97 -12.72 -0.38
CA ASP A 154 -13.24 -11.54 -1.20
C ASP A 154 -13.07 -11.83 -2.70
N ILE A 155 -12.39 -12.92 -3.05
CA ILE A 155 -12.12 -13.35 -4.42
C ILE A 155 -13.36 -13.98 -5.04
N ASN A 156 -13.53 -13.82 -6.35
CA ASN A 156 -14.60 -14.51 -7.07
C ASN A 156 -14.34 -16.02 -7.04
N PRO A 157 -15.32 -16.85 -6.60
CA PRO A 157 -15.16 -18.32 -6.56
C PRO A 157 -14.83 -18.98 -7.90
N LYS A 158 -15.02 -18.28 -9.01
CA LYS A 158 -14.66 -18.79 -10.35
C LYS A 158 -13.18 -18.58 -10.70
N ASP A 159 -12.46 -17.78 -9.92
CA ASP A 159 -11.06 -17.49 -10.13
C ASP A 159 -10.20 -18.68 -9.66
N ASP A 160 -9.41 -19.19 -10.57
CA ASP A 160 -8.61 -20.40 -10.35
C ASP A 160 -7.18 -20.05 -9.86
N MET A 161 -7.08 -19.56 -8.63
CA MET A 161 -5.80 -19.16 -8.04
C MET A 161 -4.92 -20.34 -7.68
N MET A 162 -3.66 -20.30 -8.11
CA MET A 162 -2.64 -21.30 -7.74
C MET A 162 -2.24 -21.19 -6.28
N PHE A 163 -2.21 -19.98 -5.72
CA PHE A 163 -1.91 -19.76 -4.31
C PHE A 163 -2.80 -20.61 -3.40
N VAL A 164 -4.11 -20.62 -3.63
CA VAL A 164 -5.08 -21.41 -2.86
C VAL A 164 -4.78 -22.90 -2.91
N LYS A 165 -4.44 -23.42 -4.12
CA LYS A 165 -4.17 -24.84 -4.35
C LYS A 165 -2.94 -25.36 -3.60
N ASN A 166 -2.02 -24.46 -3.21
CA ASN A 166 -0.77 -24.77 -2.54
C ASN A 166 -0.84 -24.59 -1.02
N THR A 167 -2.02 -24.23 -0.47
CA THR A 167 -2.18 -24.01 0.96
C THR A 167 -2.73 -25.25 1.66
N TYR A 168 -2.20 -25.55 2.85
CA TYR A 168 -2.55 -26.75 3.62
C TYR A 168 -2.53 -26.48 5.13
N HIS A 169 -2.95 -27.46 5.92
CA HIS A 169 -2.81 -27.42 7.37
C HIS A 169 -1.35 -27.26 7.78
N TYR A 170 -1.13 -26.54 8.87
CA TYR A 170 0.18 -26.26 9.48
C TYR A 170 1.12 -25.41 8.60
N ASN A 171 0.60 -24.76 7.56
CA ASN A 171 1.35 -23.74 6.87
C ASN A 171 1.41 -22.44 7.70
N LEU A 172 2.50 -21.72 7.56
CA LEU A 172 2.68 -20.37 8.10
C LEU A 172 2.39 -19.34 7.02
N TYR A 173 1.52 -18.39 7.32
CA TYR A 173 1.24 -17.25 6.46
C TYR A 173 2.01 -16.04 7.00
N TYR A 174 3.04 -15.63 6.27
CA TYR A 174 3.84 -14.46 6.60
C TYR A 174 3.37 -13.26 5.77
N PHE A 175 2.67 -12.33 6.43
CA PHE A 175 2.21 -11.10 5.81
C PHE A 175 3.23 -9.98 6.01
N LEU A 176 3.80 -9.47 4.91
CA LEU A 176 4.61 -8.28 4.89
C LEU A 176 3.81 -7.11 4.31
N PHE A 177 3.41 -6.19 5.16
CA PHE A 177 2.73 -4.96 4.75
C PHE A 177 3.74 -3.90 4.36
N ILE A 178 3.60 -3.37 3.15
CA ILE A 178 4.31 -2.21 2.63
C ILE A 178 3.35 -1.03 2.74
N ASN A 179 3.48 -0.25 3.81
CA ASN A 179 2.62 0.89 4.05
C ASN A 179 3.24 2.15 3.41
N PHE A 180 2.68 2.58 2.29
CA PHE A 180 3.09 3.82 1.60
C PHE A 180 2.55 5.08 2.27
N ASN A 181 1.58 4.91 3.20
CA ASN A 181 1.08 6.03 3.98
C ASN A 181 2.09 6.46 5.03
N TYR A 182 2.13 7.75 5.30
CA TYR A 182 2.97 8.32 6.34
C TYR A 182 2.36 8.16 7.74
N THR A 183 1.10 7.72 7.84
CA THR A 183 0.37 7.52 9.10
C THR A 183 0.54 6.10 9.64
N GLU A 184 0.21 5.91 10.92
CA GLU A 184 0.20 4.61 11.59
C GLU A 184 -1.22 4.01 11.68
N LEU A 185 -2.16 4.45 10.82
CA LEU A 185 -3.54 3.95 10.85
C LEU A 185 -3.61 2.48 10.44
N LEU A 186 -2.85 2.07 9.43
CA LEU A 186 -2.76 0.67 9.04
C LEU A 186 -2.13 -0.18 10.13
N ASP A 187 -1.07 0.32 10.80
CA ASP A 187 -0.39 -0.37 11.91
C ASP A 187 -1.39 -0.67 13.03
N ASN A 188 -2.24 0.30 13.37
CA ASN A 188 -3.32 0.10 14.35
C ASN A 188 -4.39 -0.89 13.89
N TYR A 189 -4.76 -0.87 12.62
CA TYR A 189 -5.78 -1.74 12.07
C TYR A 189 -5.36 -3.21 12.05
N ILE A 190 -4.11 -3.50 11.61
CA ILE A 190 -3.62 -4.86 11.40
C ILE A 190 -3.01 -5.49 12.66
N TYR A 191 -2.90 -4.74 13.76
CA TYR A 191 -2.29 -5.23 14.99
C TYR A 191 -3.12 -6.35 15.61
N LEU A 192 -2.51 -7.52 15.75
CA LEU A 192 -3.10 -8.68 16.41
C LEU A 192 -2.91 -8.56 17.93
N ASP A 193 -3.87 -7.96 18.60
CA ASP A 193 -3.87 -7.84 20.06
C ASP A 193 -4.28 -9.13 20.76
N LYS A 194 -4.04 -9.20 22.07
CA LYS A 194 -4.34 -10.37 22.93
C LYS A 194 -5.81 -10.80 22.96
N SER A 195 -6.74 -10.01 22.45
CA SER A 195 -8.16 -10.35 22.34
C SER A 195 -8.49 -11.04 21.02
N GLN A 196 -7.61 -10.91 20.03
CA GLN A 196 -7.77 -11.47 18.69
C GLN A 196 -6.87 -12.68 18.46
N PHE A 197 -5.70 -12.72 19.10
CA PHE A 197 -4.63 -13.62 18.75
C PHE A 197 -3.89 -14.13 20.00
N GLU A 198 -3.63 -15.43 20.05
CA GLU A 198 -2.82 -16.10 21.07
C GLU A 198 -1.56 -16.67 20.42
N PRO A 199 -0.37 -16.10 20.68
CA PRO A 199 0.86 -16.51 20.00
C PRO A 199 1.46 -17.83 20.50
N HIS A 200 0.91 -18.42 21.57
CA HIS A 200 1.47 -19.64 22.14
C HIS A 200 1.35 -20.84 21.22
N ARG A 201 2.35 -21.71 21.31
CA ARG A 201 2.26 -23.06 20.76
C ARG A 201 1.27 -23.87 21.61
N TYR A 202 0.30 -24.46 20.96
CA TYR A 202 -0.60 -25.42 21.59
C TYR A 202 -0.05 -26.82 21.40
N LYS A 203 0.40 -27.47 22.48
CA LYS A 203 0.97 -28.84 22.45
C LYS A 203 0.07 -29.85 21.72
N ASN A 204 -1.25 -29.72 21.85
CA ASN A 204 -2.20 -30.66 21.24
C ASN A 204 -2.75 -30.23 19.88
N ALA A 205 -2.76 -28.96 19.57
CA ALA A 205 -3.30 -28.42 18.33
C ALA A 205 -2.26 -27.66 17.52
N ASP A 206 -1.10 -27.37 18.11
CA ASP A 206 0.06 -26.67 17.54
C ASP A 206 -0.31 -25.70 16.40
N ARG A 207 -1.16 -24.76 16.74
CA ARG A 207 -1.64 -23.71 15.83
C ARG A 207 -1.85 -22.43 16.62
N ASN A 208 -1.68 -21.30 15.98
CA ASN A 208 -2.06 -20.01 16.55
C ASN A 208 -2.97 -19.20 15.63
N PHE A 209 -3.37 -19.79 14.50
CA PHE A 209 -4.15 -19.13 13.45
C PHE A 209 -5.04 -20.14 12.71
N THR A 210 -6.17 -19.68 12.22
CA THR A 210 -7.04 -20.45 11.34
C THR A 210 -7.15 -19.73 10.01
N PHE A 211 -6.74 -20.36 8.92
CA PHE A 211 -6.82 -19.81 7.60
C PHE A 211 -7.99 -20.41 6.83
N PHE A 212 -8.72 -19.57 6.09
CA PHE A 212 -9.84 -19.97 5.25
C PHE A 212 -9.45 -19.79 3.77
N PRO A 213 -9.02 -20.87 3.10
CA PRO A 213 -8.51 -20.80 1.73
C PRO A 213 -9.60 -20.65 0.67
N ASN A 214 -10.85 -20.91 1.02
CA ASN A 214 -11.93 -20.92 0.05
C ASN A 214 -12.37 -19.52 -0.34
N PRO A 215 -12.34 -19.14 -1.64
CA PRO A 215 -12.93 -17.90 -2.14
C PRO A 215 -14.41 -17.69 -1.77
N ASP A 216 -15.17 -18.77 -1.54
CA ASP A 216 -16.55 -18.71 -1.07
C ASP A 216 -16.66 -18.66 0.47
N GLY A 217 -15.68 -18.08 1.13
CA GLY A 217 -15.57 -18.01 2.60
C GLY A 217 -16.73 -17.34 3.34
N LYS A 218 -17.60 -16.64 2.63
CA LYS A 218 -18.85 -16.07 3.19
C LYS A 218 -19.88 -17.17 3.53
N LEU A 219 -19.78 -18.32 2.86
CA LEU A 219 -20.72 -19.44 2.98
C LEU A 219 -20.13 -20.65 3.71
N THR A 220 -18.82 -20.64 4.02
CA THR A 220 -18.15 -21.79 4.62
C THR A 220 -18.37 -21.86 6.11
N GLU A 221 -18.92 -22.96 6.54
CA GLU A 221 -18.88 -23.37 7.95
C GLU A 221 -17.45 -23.77 8.35
N PHE A 222 -17.10 -23.53 9.60
CA PHE A 222 -15.82 -23.94 10.15
C PHE A 222 -15.78 -25.47 10.30
N ASN A 223 -15.00 -26.14 9.44
CA ASN A 223 -14.70 -27.56 9.53
C ASN A 223 -13.31 -27.88 8.99
N GLU A 224 -12.85 -29.12 9.17
CA GLU A 224 -11.50 -29.55 8.76
C GLU A 224 -11.26 -29.48 7.25
N ASP A 225 -12.31 -29.48 6.44
CA ASP A 225 -12.24 -29.44 4.98
C ASP A 225 -12.28 -28.00 4.41
N THR A 226 -12.63 -27.01 5.22
CA THR A 226 -12.84 -25.61 4.80
C THR A 226 -11.93 -24.60 5.49
N SER A 227 -11.16 -25.04 6.47
CA SER A 227 -10.25 -24.17 7.21
C SER A 227 -8.99 -24.90 7.64
N TRP A 228 -7.85 -24.22 7.52
CA TRP A 228 -6.55 -24.78 7.87
C TRP A 228 -6.11 -24.35 9.26
N SER A 229 -5.77 -25.32 10.11
CA SER A 229 -5.00 -25.06 11.35
C SER A 229 -3.62 -24.60 10.93
N SER A 230 -3.23 -23.37 11.27
CA SER A 230 -2.09 -22.70 10.64
C SER A 230 -1.33 -21.83 11.65
N TYR A 231 -0.30 -21.14 11.16
CA TYR A 231 0.46 -20.15 11.88
C TYR A 231 0.43 -18.82 11.14
N ILE A 232 0.59 -17.71 11.86
CA ILE A 232 0.65 -16.37 11.27
C ILE A 232 1.83 -15.58 11.82
N MET A 233 2.45 -14.82 10.94
CA MET A 233 3.39 -13.76 11.27
C MET A 233 3.07 -12.53 10.44
N THR A 234 3.15 -11.35 11.05
CA THR A 234 2.95 -10.08 10.37
C THR A 234 4.13 -9.15 10.59
N ASN A 235 4.46 -8.38 9.58
CA ASN A 235 5.41 -7.28 9.68
C ASN A 235 4.93 -6.11 8.84
N ILE A 236 5.24 -4.87 9.26
CA ILE A 236 4.86 -3.65 8.55
C ILE A 236 6.11 -2.81 8.36
N ILE A 237 6.33 -2.35 7.13
CA ILE A 237 7.40 -1.42 6.80
C ILE A 237 6.83 -0.18 6.12
N HIS A 238 7.46 0.97 6.36
CA HIS A 238 7.11 2.27 5.80
C HIS A 238 8.27 2.74 4.91
N PRO A 239 8.27 2.43 3.62
CA PRO A 239 9.38 2.80 2.73
C PRO A 239 9.53 4.31 2.59
N HIS A 240 8.43 5.05 2.67
CA HIS A 240 8.41 6.51 2.54
C HIS A 240 8.51 7.27 3.87
N GLY A 241 8.69 6.55 4.99
CA GLY A 241 8.79 7.15 6.32
C GLY A 241 7.46 7.31 7.04
N ARG A 242 7.47 8.07 8.15
CA ARG A 242 6.32 8.22 9.07
C ARG A 242 6.15 9.65 9.54
N GLN A 243 4.90 10.10 9.74
CA GLN A 243 4.58 11.46 10.20
C GLN A 243 5.15 11.79 11.58
N ASN A 244 5.24 10.80 12.50
CA ASN A 244 5.82 10.99 13.84
C ASN A 244 7.35 11.13 13.83
N ILE A 245 7.99 10.91 12.67
CA ILE A 245 9.41 11.20 12.42
C ILE A 245 9.46 12.06 11.13
N PRO A 246 9.13 13.35 11.18
CA PRO A 246 8.96 14.19 9.96
C PRO A 246 10.15 14.12 9.00
N ARG A 247 11.37 14.01 9.51
CA ARG A 247 12.59 13.90 8.70
C ARG A 247 12.73 12.56 7.95
N SER A 248 11.91 11.57 8.28
CA SER A 248 11.90 10.28 7.58
C SER A 248 11.00 10.28 6.35
N MET A 249 10.10 11.26 6.23
CA MET A 249 9.16 11.35 5.12
C MET A 249 9.91 11.63 3.83
N ILE A 250 9.73 10.80 2.83
CA ILE A 250 10.40 10.88 1.53
C ILE A 250 9.38 11.23 0.48
N PHE A 251 9.57 12.39 -0.15
CA PHE A 251 8.84 12.84 -1.32
C PHE A 251 9.77 12.94 -2.51
N GLY A 252 9.21 12.83 -3.70
CA GLY A 252 9.99 12.98 -4.91
C GLY A 252 9.40 12.23 -6.09
N THR A 253 10.22 11.94 -7.05
CA THR A 253 9.86 11.31 -8.32
C THR A 253 10.58 9.98 -8.53
N GLU A 254 10.10 9.18 -9.49
CA GLU A 254 10.75 7.98 -10.01
C GLU A 254 11.14 8.22 -11.47
N LEU A 255 12.29 8.82 -11.68
CA LEU A 255 12.80 9.08 -13.03
C LEU A 255 13.67 7.93 -13.52
N ASN A 256 13.17 7.18 -14.49
CA ASN A 256 13.89 6.06 -15.09
C ASN A 256 14.83 6.47 -16.25
N GLU A 257 14.68 7.67 -16.79
CA GLU A 257 15.24 8.02 -18.12
C GLU A 257 16.35 9.09 -18.10
N TYR A 258 16.64 9.70 -16.94
CA TYR A 258 17.65 10.74 -16.91
C TYR A 258 19.03 10.15 -16.57
N ASP A 259 20.03 10.65 -17.29
CA ASP A 259 21.44 10.42 -16.94
C ASP A 259 21.69 11.09 -15.58
N LYS A 260 21.56 10.28 -14.53
CA LYS A 260 21.33 10.68 -13.16
C LYS A 260 22.56 11.40 -12.62
N SER A 261 22.62 12.71 -12.82
CA SER A 261 23.58 13.56 -12.13
C SER A 261 23.40 13.44 -10.61
N HIS A 262 24.43 13.76 -9.85
CA HIS A 262 24.39 13.66 -8.39
C HIS A 262 23.28 14.54 -7.76
N VAL A 263 22.89 15.62 -8.43
CA VAL A 263 21.89 16.59 -7.97
C VAL A 263 20.47 16.03 -8.21
N GLU A 264 20.22 15.41 -9.37
CA GLU A 264 18.93 14.84 -9.74
C GLU A 264 18.56 13.65 -8.84
N LYS A 265 19.54 12.83 -8.43
CA LYS A 265 19.33 11.69 -7.51
C LYS A 265 18.72 12.12 -6.18
N ARG A 266 18.86 13.38 -5.78
CA ARG A 266 18.31 13.89 -4.52
C ARG A 266 16.79 13.97 -4.51
N LEU A 267 16.15 13.98 -5.67
CA LEU A 267 14.68 14.00 -5.83
C LEU A 267 14.09 12.62 -6.18
N ILE A 268 14.90 11.57 -6.25
CA ILE A 268 14.43 10.21 -6.58
C ILE A 268 14.07 9.44 -5.30
N LYS A 269 12.79 9.08 -5.14
CA LYS A 269 12.26 8.39 -3.97
C LYS A 269 12.97 7.06 -3.70
N SER A 270 13.02 6.16 -4.68
CA SER A 270 13.63 4.83 -4.54
C SER A 270 15.11 4.89 -4.20
N TYR A 271 15.82 5.93 -4.66
CA TYR A 271 17.22 6.16 -4.30
C TYR A 271 17.38 6.49 -2.80
N TRP A 272 16.57 7.42 -2.27
CA TRP A 272 16.62 7.80 -0.87
C TRP A 272 16.05 6.76 0.08
N ALA A 273 14.97 6.11 -0.31
CA ALA A 273 14.40 4.97 0.40
C ALA A 273 15.35 3.76 0.42
N GLN A 274 16.33 3.73 -0.51
CA GLN A 274 17.25 2.61 -0.73
C GLN A 274 16.50 1.30 -1.06
N ASP A 275 15.48 1.41 -1.89
CA ASP A 275 14.53 0.33 -2.16
C ASP A 275 15.20 -0.93 -2.67
N ASP A 276 16.14 -0.80 -3.61
CA ASP A 276 16.92 -1.92 -4.13
C ASP A 276 17.68 -2.68 -3.03
N LEU A 277 18.27 -1.94 -2.10
CA LEU A 277 19.12 -2.51 -1.07
C LEU A 277 18.31 -3.15 0.06
N LYS A 278 17.21 -2.48 0.45
CA LYS A 278 16.39 -2.89 1.60
C LYS A 278 15.32 -3.90 1.23
N TYR A 279 14.65 -3.72 0.08
CA TYR A 279 13.35 -4.36 -0.17
C TYR A 279 13.35 -5.35 -1.33
N ARG A 280 14.23 -5.24 -2.34
CA ARG A 280 14.29 -6.15 -3.50
C ARG A 280 14.27 -7.64 -3.11
N LYS A 281 14.98 -7.99 -2.05
CA LYS A 281 15.07 -9.36 -1.54
C LYS A 281 13.75 -10.00 -1.11
N TYR A 282 12.72 -9.19 -0.79
CA TYR A 282 11.42 -9.71 -0.38
C TYR A 282 10.58 -10.18 -1.56
N PHE A 283 10.78 -9.59 -2.74
CA PHE A 283 10.03 -9.97 -3.94
C PHE A 283 10.34 -11.40 -4.41
N GLU A 284 11.58 -11.84 -4.28
CA GLU A 284 12.03 -13.15 -4.80
C GLU A 284 11.27 -14.34 -4.18
N ASP A 285 10.85 -14.19 -2.94
CA ASP A 285 10.21 -15.25 -2.15
C ASP A 285 8.70 -14.97 -1.94
N THR A 286 8.13 -13.94 -2.57
CA THR A 286 6.71 -13.61 -2.44
C THR A 286 5.87 -14.43 -3.41
N GLU A 287 4.87 -15.15 -2.89
CA GLU A 287 3.96 -15.98 -3.67
C GLU A 287 2.66 -15.24 -4.04
N LEU A 288 2.22 -14.35 -3.16
CA LEU A 288 1.01 -13.56 -3.37
C LEU A 288 1.27 -12.08 -3.09
N PHE A 289 0.96 -11.24 -4.07
CA PHE A 289 0.91 -9.79 -3.90
C PHE A 289 -0.54 -9.34 -3.73
N ILE A 290 -0.75 -8.34 -2.88
CA ILE A 290 -2.05 -7.68 -2.71
C ILE A 290 -1.83 -6.18 -2.82
N ILE A 291 -2.57 -5.50 -3.69
CA ILE A 291 -2.60 -4.03 -3.80
C ILE A 291 -3.92 -3.53 -3.21
N TYR A 292 -3.85 -2.65 -2.21
CA TYR A 292 -5.01 -2.11 -1.52
C TYR A 292 -4.94 -0.58 -1.40
N GLY A 293 -5.93 0.12 -1.94
CA GLY A 293 -6.03 1.58 -1.80
C GLY A 293 -4.90 2.39 -2.43
N MET A 294 -4.23 1.85 -3.44
CA MET A 294 -3.09 2.46 -4.12
C MET A 294 -3.47 2.94 -5.51
N SER A 295 -3.06 4.14 -5.88
CA SER A 295 -3.32 4.73 -7.21
C SER A 295 -2.47 4.13 -8.34
N MET A 296 -1.45 3.36 -8.01
CA MET A 296 -0.48 2.79 -8.96
C MET A 296 0.15 3.88 -9.85
N SER A 297 0.62 4.97 -9.23
CA SER A 297 1.21 6.11 -9.92
C SER A 297 2.61 5.80 -10.46
N LYS A 298 3.11 6.65 -11.38
CA LYS A 298 4.49 6.56 -11.86
C LYS A 298 5.53 6.73 -10.75
N THR A 299 5.20 7.49 -9.70
CA THR A 299 6.10 7.76 -8.57
C THR A 299 6.38 6.50 -7.72
N ASP A 300 5.60 5.43 -7.89
CA ASP A 300 5.78 4.15 -7.22
C ASP A 300 6.16 3.02 -8.21
N SER A 301 6.60 3.39 -9.42
CA SER A 301 6.89 2.44 -10.51
C SER A 301 7.97 1.41 -10.15
N TRP A 302 8.91 1.74 -9.27
CA TRP A 302 9.89 0.77 -8.79
C TRP A 302 9.20 -0.48 -8.18
N TRP A 303 8.18 -0.25 -7.35
CA TRP A 303 7.42 -1.32 -6.71
C TRP A 303 6.60 -2.12 -7.73
N MET A 304 5.90 -1.43 -8.63
CA MET A 304 5.10 -2.08 -9.68
C MET A 304 5.95 -2.90 -10.64
N ASN A 305 7.13 -2.40 -11.03
CA ASN A 305 8.09 -3.13 -11.87
C ASN A 305 8.57 -4.44 -11.22
N ASN A 306 8.85 -4.42 -9.92
CA ASN A 306 9.28 -5.62 -9.20
C ASN A 306 8.14 -6.65 -9.06
N VAL A 307 6.90 -6.21 -8.76
CA VAL A 307 5.72 -7.09 -8.76
C VAL A 307 5.54 -7.72 -10.16
N CYS A 308 5.51 -6.92 -11.21
CA CYS A 308 5.37 -7.39 -12.60
C CYS A 308 6.44 -8.43 -12.96
N SER A 309 7.69 -8.18 -12.58
CA SER A 309 8.81 -9.11 -12.81
C SER A 309 8.63 -10.46 -12.08
N CYS A 310 7.95 -10.47 -10.92
CA CYS A 310 7.64 -11.71 -10.21
C CYS A 310 6.49 -12.48 -10.88
N LEU A 311 5.47 -11.76 -11.36
CA LEU A 311 4.37 -12.37 -12.14
C LEU A 311 4.89 -13.00 -13.44
N GLU A 312 5.82 -12.33 -14.14
CA GLU A 312 6.48 -12.85 -15.34
C GLU A 312 7.21 -14.18 -15.09
N LYS A 313 7.90 -14.30 -13.96
CA LYS A 313 8.62 -15.53 -13.57
C LYS A 313 7.70 -16.71 -13.22
N GLY A 314 6.40 -16.50 -13.18
CA GLY A 314 5.40 -17.56 -13.11
C GLY A 314 5.10 -18.14 -11.73
N LYS A 315 5.72 -17.62 -10.65
CA LYS A 315 5.60 -18.18 -9.31
C LYS A 315 4.68 -17.39 -8.38
N SER A 316 4.22 -16.22 -8.82
CA SER A 316 3.47 -15.29 -7.99
C SER A 316 2.15 -14.91 -8.65
N GLU A 317 1.18 -14.54 -7.83
CA GLU A 317 -0.12 -14.01 -8.24
C GLU A 317 -0.37 -12.65 -7.58
N LEU A 318 -1.30 -11.88 -8.12
CA LEU A 318 -1.64 -10.54 -7.67
C LEU A 318 -3.14 -10.37 -7.47
N ILE A 319 -3.55 -9.87 -6.30
CA ILE A 319 -4.90 -9.41 -6.02
C ILE A 319 -4.91 -7.88 -5.99
N ILE A 320 -5.81 -7.24 -6.73
CA ILE A 320 -6.01 -5.79 -6.71
C ILE A 320 -7.39 -5.47 -6.15
N TYR A 321 -7.44 -4.77 -5.01
CA TYR A 321 -8.69 -4.23 -4.46
C TYR A 321 -8.98 -2.88 -5.10
N ASN A 322 -9.97 -2.87 -6.00
CA ASN A 322 -10.34 -1.70 -6.78
C ASN A 322 -11.50 -0.94 -6.15
N PHE A 323 -11.27 0.34 -5.81
CA PHE A 323 -12.27 1.25 -5.25
C PHE A 323 -13.10 1.97 -6.31
N GLU A 324 -12.65 1.96 -7.57
CA GLU A 324 -13.35 2.58 -8.69
C GLU A 324 -14.32 1.58 -9.35
N THR A 325 -15.47 1.41 -8.75
CA THR A 325 -16.47 0.40 -9.14
C THR A 325 -16.99 0.51 -10.57
N LYS A 326 -16.72 1.62 -11.26
CA LYS A 326 -17.11 1.86 -12.66
C LYS A 326 -16.08 1.33 -13.66
N LEU A 327 -14.85 1.05 -13.23
CA LEU A 327 -13.81 0.52 -14.08
C LEU A 327 -13.99 -0.99 -14.24
N PRO A 328 -14.08 -1.51 -15.50
CA PRO A 328 -14.04 -2.95 -15.74
C PRO A 328 -12.73 -3.56 -15.21
N GLU A 329 -12.77 -4.82 -14.81
CA GLU A 329 -11.60 -5.57 -14.31
C GLU A 329 -10.40 -5.49 -15.27
N GLU A 330 -10.63 -5.64 -16.57
CA GLU A 330 -9.58 -5.52 -17.59
C GLU A 330 -8.90 -4.15 -17.57
N SER A 331 -9.67 -3.08 -17.35
CA SER A 331 -9.10 -1.74 -17.24
C SER A 331 -8.24 -1.58 -15.99
N VAL A 332 -8.59 -2.25 -14.88
CA VAL A 332 -7.76 -2.27 -13.66
C VAL A 332 -6.43 -2.99 -13.91
N LYS A 333 -6.48 -4.15 -14.58
CA LYS A 333 -5.28 -4.89 -15.01
C LYS A 333 -4.40 -4.06 -15.95
N ASP A 334 -5.01 -3.38 -16.91
CA ASP A 334 -4.30 -2.50 -17.83
C ASP A 334 -3.64 -1.31 -17.10
N ASN A 335 -4.29 -0.74 -16.08
CA ASN A 335 -3.73 0.36 -15.28
C ASN A 335 -2.51 -0.12 -14.49
N PHE A 336 -2.56 -1.29 -13.89
CA PHE A 336 -1.38 -1.89 -13.25
C PHE A 336 -0.24 -2.06 -14.26
N LEU A 337 -0.51 -2.62 -15.43
CA LEU A 337 0.50 -2.81 -16.47
C LEU A 337 1.04 -1.48 -17.02
N LYS A 338 0.26 -0.41 -17.04
CA LYS A 338 0.75 0.94 -17.41
C LYS A 338 1.70 1.52 -16.37
N ALA A 339 1.48 1.22 -15.10
CA ALA A 339 2.38 1.63 -14.02
C ALA A 339 3.74 0.90 -14.07
N CYS A 340 3.80 -0.25 -14.73
CA CYS A 340 5.05 -0.98 -14.98
C CYS A 340 5.80 -0.35 -16.16
N THR A 341 6.87 0.38 -15.88
CA THR A 341 7.64 1.14 -16.89
C THR A 341 8.65 0.28 -17.64
N ASN A 342 9.19 -0.75 -17.00
CA ASN A 342 10.19 -1.67 -17.58
C ASN A 342 9.52 -2.81 -18.35
N LYS A 343 8.97 -2.47 -19.53
CA LYS A 343 8.37 -3.46 -20.43
C LYS A 343 9.47 -4.05 -21.33
N GLY A 344 10.06 -5.16 -20.90
CA GLY A 344 10.80 -6.04 -21.81
C GLY A 344 9.87 -6.78 -22.78
N ASN A 345 10.33 -7.89 -23.37
CA ASN A 345 9.47 -8.79 -24.17
C ASN A 345 8.53 -9.59 -23.26
N ILE A 346 7.62 -8.90 -22.56
CA ILE A 346 6.70 -9.48 -21.57
C ILE A 346 5.47 -10.01 -22.30
N ASN A 347 5.07 -11.25 -22.00
CA ASN A 347 3.77 -11.77 -22.41
C ASN A 347 2.66 -11.15 -21.52
N ILE A 348 2.04 -10.08 -21.99
CA ILE A 348 1.03 -9.32 -21.27
C ILE A 348 -0.17 -10.20 -20.88
N GLU A 349 -0.64 -11.06 -21.78
CA GLU A 349 -1.79 -11.93 -21.51
C GLU A 349 -1.50 -12.92 -20.39
N GLU A 350 -0.32 -13.53 -20.38
CA GLU A 350 0.09 -14.45 -19.31
C GLU A 350 0.16 -13.76 -17.94
N ILE A 351 0.59 -12.48 -17.90
CA ILE A 351 0.59 -11.71 -16.65
C ILE A 351 -0.84 -11.40 -16.22
N LYS A 352 -1.73 -11.00 -17.13
CA LYS A 352 -3.14 -10.70 -16.84
C LYS A 352 -3.89 -11.90 -16.24
N GLU A 353 -3.57 -13.11 -16.65
CA GLU A 353 -4.15 -14.33 -16.08
C GLU A 353 -3.80 -14.55 -14.61
N LYS A 354 -2.70 -13.96 -14.13
CA LYS A 354 -2.25 -14.01 -12.72
C LYS A 354 -2.73 -12.84 -11.88
N ILE A 355 -3.54 -11.94 -12.45
CA ILE A 355 -4.09 -10.76 -11.76
C ILE A 355 -5.57 -10.99 -11.50
N PHE A 356 -5.96 -10.94 -10.25
CA PHE A 356 -7.33 -11.06 -9.77
C PHE A 356 -7.82 -9.72 -9.22
N VAL A 357 -9.03 -9.32 -9.54
CA VAL A 357 -9.56 -8.01 -9.17
C VAL A 357 -10.76 -8.17 -8.24
N VAL A 358 -10.67 -7.58 -7.05
CA VAL A 358 -11.78 -7.45 -6.11
C VAL A 358 -12.42 -6.08 -6.32
N GLN A 359 -13.64 -6.06 -6.85
CA GLN A 359 -14.40 -4.82 -7.03
C GLN A 359 -15.11 -4.44 -5.72
N LEU A 360 -14.68 -3.34 -5.08
CA LEU A 360 -15.24 -2.90 -3.81
C LEU A 360 -16.50 -2.06 -4.04
N HIS A 361 -17.67 -2.60 -3.72
CA HIS A 361 -18.94 -1.86 -3.77
C HIS A 361 -19.32 -1.32 -2.38
N ASN A 362 -19.89 -0.13 -2.33
CA ASN A 362 -20.18 0.60 -1.09
C ASN A 362 -21.07 -0.13 -0.06
N ASN A 363 -21.80 -1.18 -0.49
CA ASN A 363 -22.73 -1.92 0.36
C ASN A 363 -22.28 -3.36 0.64
N ASP A 364 -21.12 -3.77 0.16
CA ASP A 364 -20.63 -5.12 0.34
C ASP A 364 -19.64 -5.20 1.51
N ASN A 365 -19.76 -6.27 2.30
CA ASN A 365 -18.79 -6.57 3.35
C ASN A 365 -17.64 -7.38 2.76
N TYR A 366 -16.45 -6.80 2.75
CA TYR A 366 -15.21 -7.46 2.40
C TYR A 366 -14.45 -7.87 3.66
N PHE A 367 -13.62 -8.89 3.57
CA PHE A 367 -12.83 -9.35 4.71
C PHE A 367 -11.59 -8.51 4.92
N LEU A 368 -10.91 -8.11 3.84
CA LEU A 368 -9.79 -7.17 3.94
C LEU A 368 -10.32 -5.73 3.89
N GLY A 369 -9.98 -4.93 4.90
CA GLY A 369 -10.37 -3.52 4.99
C GLY A 369 -11.39 -3.23 6.10
N LEU A 370 -11.85 -1.98 6.16
CA LEU A 370 -12.77 -1.49 7.18
C LEU A 370 -14.18 -2.02 6.93
N ARG A 371 -14.74 -2.66 7.93
CA ARG A 371 -16.13 -3.18 7.90
C ARG A 371 -17.08 -2.28 8.68
N GLU A 372 -18.36 -2.40 8.39
CA GLU A 372 -19.42 -1.77 9.19
C GLU A 372 -19.71 -2.53 10.47
#